data_ad05e7a56efc447a28289c735b0cfce3
#
_entry.id   ad05e7a56efc447a28289c735b0cfce3
#
_cell.length_a   1.000
_cell.length_b   1.000
_cell.length_c   1.000
_cell.angle_alpha   90.00
_cell.angle_beta   90.00
_cell.angle_gamma   90.00
#
_symmetry.space_group_name_H-M   'P 1'
#
loop_
_entity.id
_entity.type
_entity.pdbx_description
1 polymer ?
#
loop_
_entity_poly.entity_id
_entity_poly.type
_entity_poly.pdbx_seq_one_letter_code
_entity_poly.pdbx_strand_id
1 'polypeptide(L)'
;MRVHRTSVGDIEIAEVEIPDMMSVEAAGNDFGMHRFVDGVKSVNRRTEIMVTRLLVHELFGDDAMLCHEPSGAPYVEKAGARMDMGFSLSHCRGWVVAAWSASERVGVDVEIVDKRVDRVKDRVFSAEEQRFIGTSTWKATVAWTAKEAIFKCAGKEGVDFSSDLRLDLHTLADGAKASRYQAEAFGTSYDVHLFSSGNRILSVTSNKQ
;
A
#
# COMPACT_ATOMS: atom_id res chain seq x y z
N MET A 1 0.05 17.14 10.78
CA MET A 1 -0.44 15.84 10.22
C MET A 1 -0.41 14.81 11.34
N ARG A 2 -1.47 13.99 11.52
CA ARG A 2 -1.48 12.93 12.54
C ARG A 2 -1.11 11.62 11.89
N VAL A 3 0.01 11.01 12.33
CA VAL A 3 0.50 9.71 11.86
C VAL A 3 0.12 8.64 12.87
N HIS A 4 -0.58 7.62 12.43
CA HIS A 4 -0.84 6.40 13.22
C HIS A 4 0.23 5.36 12.86
N ARG A 5 0.94 4.86 13.87
CA ARG A 5 1.98 3.85 13.69
C ARG A 5 1.56 2.53 14.33
N THR A 6 1.83 1.44 13.63
CA THR A 6 1.68 0.08 14.12
C THR A 6 2.78 -0.79 13.53
N SER A 7 2.94 -2.01 14.02
CA SER A 7 3.91 -2.96 13.47
C SER A 7 3.35 -4.37 13.44
N VAL A 8 3.89 -5.20 12.58
CA VAL A 8 3.62 -6.63 12.51
C VAL A 8 4.89 -7.37 12.12
N GLY A 9 5.41 -8.23 13.02
CA GLY A 9 6.75 -8.79 12.86
C GLY A 9 7.80 -7.67 12.75
N ASP A 10 8.63 -7.73 11.71
CA ASP A 10 9.67 -6.74 11.41
C ASP A 10 9.17 -5.63 10.46
N ILE A 11 7.88 -5.57 10.18
CA ILE A 11 7.29 -4.56 9.33
C ILE A 11 6.72 -3.43 10.18
N GLU A 12 7.23 -2.24 9.97
CA GLU A 12 6.65 -1.00 10.49
C GLU A 12 5.62 -0.45 9.50
N ILE A 13 4.52 0.09 10.00
CA ILE A 13 3.42 0.63 9.21
C ILE A 13 3.06 2.02 9.72
N ALA A 14 2.93 2.97 8.84
CA ALA A 14 2.45 4.32 9.15
C ALA A 14 1.26 4.68 8.25
N GLU A 15 0.19 5.14 8.86
CA GLU A 15 -1.04 5.53 8.20
C GLU A 15 -1.37 6.99 8.49
N VAL A 16 -1.81 7.71 7.45
CA VAL A 16 -2.25 9.10 7.55
C VAL A 16 -3.59 9.26 6.87
N GLU A 17 -4.57 9.79 7.61
CA GLU A 17 -5.75 10.35 6.98
C GLU A 17 -5.36 11.66 6.29
N ILE A 18 -5.70 11.81 5.01
CA ILE A 18 -5.34 12.99 4.23
C ILE A 18 -6.07 14.21 4.81
N PRO A 19 -5.35 15.21 5.34
CA PRO A 19 -5.95 16.43 5.86
C PRO A 19 -6.61 17.26 4.76
N ASP A 20 -7.28 18.34 5.16
CA ASP A 20 -7.75 19.33 4.19
C ASP A 20 -6.57 19.94 3.40
N MET A 21 -6.86 20.35 2.17
CA MET A 21 -5.83 20.83 1.24
C MET A 21 -5.07 22.05 1.75
N MET A 22 -5.73 22.98 2.44
CA MET A 22 -5.08 24.19 2.95
C MET A 22 -4.01 23.85 3.98
N SER A 23 -4.30 22.91 4.88
CA SER A 23 -3.34 22.42 5.88
C SER A 23 -2.15 21.70 5.21
N VAL A 24 -2.40 20.94 4.12
CA VAL A 24 -1.35 20.25 3.37
C VAL A 24 -0.47 21.23 2.61
N GLU A 25 -1.05 22.25 1.96
CA GLU A 25 -0.30 23.28 1.25
C GLU A 25 0.55 24.13 2.20
N ALA A 26 0.03 24.50 3.36
CA ALA A 26 0.79 25.22 4.38
C ALA A 26 2.03 24.42 4.82
N ALA A 27 1.86 23.16 5.19
CA ALA A 27 2.97 22.28 5.56
C ALA A 27 3.94 22.03 4.39
N GLY A 28 3.41 21.88 3.18
CA GLY A 28 4.22 21.63 1.98
C GLY A 28 5.08 22.82 1.56
N ASN A 29 4.69 24.06 1.89
CA ASN A 29 5.49 25.27 1.66
C ASN A 29 6.81 25.23 2.42
N ASP A 30 6.79 24.80 3.68
CA ASP A 30 7.97 24.76 4.54
C ASP A 30 9.05 23.80 4.00
N PHE A 31 8.65 22.78 3.25
CA PHE A 31 9.55 21.76 2.66
C PHE A 31 9.75 21.90 1.14
N GLY A 32 9.27 22.97 0.52
CA GLY A 32 9.43 23.19 -0.93
C GLY A 32 8.72 22.12 -1.79
N MET A 33 7.61 21.56 -1.30
CA MET A 33 6.89 20.44 -1.94
C MET A 33 6.17 20.83 -3.24
N HIS A 34 5.97 22.13 -3.51
CA HIS A 34 5.28 22.63 -4.70
C HIS A 34 5.90 22.14 -6.01
N ARG A 35 7.23 21.99 -6.04
CA ARG A 35 7.96 21.49 -7.21
C ARG A 35 7.50 20.09 -7.67
N PHE A 36 6.94 19.27 -6.77
CA PHE A 36 6.49 17.92 -7.07
C PHE A 36 5.06 17.86 -7.59
N VAL A 37 4.32 18.94 -7.49
CA VAL A 37 2.92 19.05 -7.93
C VAL A 37 2.73 20.06 -9.04
N ASP A 38 3.81 20.64 -9.55
CA ASP A 38 3.76 21.55 -10.69
C ASP A 38 3.16 20.85 -11.92
N GLY A 39 2.21 21.48 -12.58
CA GLY A 39 1.46 20.92 -13.70
C GLY A 39 0.41 19.86 -13.34
N VAL A 40 0.29 19.42 -12.09
CA VAL A 40 -0.75 18.47 -11.67
C VAL A 40 -2.08 19.20 -11.47
N LYS A 41 -3.06 18.93 -12.36
CA LYS A 41 -4.36 19.64 -12.38
C LYS A 41 -5.31 19.17 -11.29
N SER A 42 -5.30 17.88 -10.94
CA SER A 42 -6.20 17.31 -9.94
C SER A 42 -5.78 17.70 -8.53
N VAL A 43 -6.66 18.40 -7.82
CA VAL A 43 -6.48 18.78 -6.41
C VAL A 43 -6.21 17.56 -5.54
N ASN A 44 -7.01 16.51 -5.65
CA ASN A 44 -6.83 15.29 -4.87
C ASN A 44 -5.44 14.66 -5.12
N ARG A 45 -5.01 14.62 -6.39
CA ARG A 45 -3.69 14.05 -6.74
C ARG A 45 -2.55 14.89 -6.19
N ARG A 46 -2.67 16.22 -6.23
CA ARG A 46 -1.69 17.13 -5.60
C ARG A 46 -1.58 16.85 -4.11
N THR A 47 -2.72 16.78 -3.42
CA THR A 47 -2.77 16.50 -1.97
C THR A 47 -2.14 15.15 -1.64
N GLU A 48 -2.47 14.10 -2.38
CA GLU A 48 -1.85 12.76 -2.21
C GLU A 48 -0.33 12.81 -2.34
N ILE A 49 0.19 13.46 -3.40
CA ILE A 49 1.63 13.59 -3.65
C ILE A 49 2.32 14.34 -2.49
N MET A 50 1.72 15.43 -2.03
CA MET A 50 2.29 16.22 -0.94
C MET A 50 2.25 15.46 0.39
N VAL A 51 1.11 14.86 0.75
CA VAL A 51 0.97 14.07 1.99
C VAL A 51 1.93 12.90 2.03
N THR A 52 2.10 12.20 0.90
CA THR A 52 3.04 11.09 0.81
C THR A 52 4.48 11.52 1.11
N ARG A 53 4.90 12.68 0.59
CA ARG A 53 6.25 13.23 0.84
C ARG A 53 6.40 13.76 2.27
N LEU A 54 5.39 14.45 2.78
CA LEU A 54 5.38 14.90 4.18
C LEU A 54 5.42 13.71 5.14
N LEU A 55 4.78 12.59 4.80
CA LEU A 55 4.87 11.37 5.59
C LEU A 55 6.31 10.84 5.62
N VAL A 56 7.02 10.83 4.49
CA VAL A 56 8.44 10.41 4.44
C VAL A 56 9.32 11.30 5.30
N HIS A 57 9.13 12.62 5.28
CA HIS A 57 9.85 13.53 6.18
C HIS A 57 9.54 13.26 7.65
N GLU A 58 8.28 13.05 8.00
CA GLU A 58 7.85 12.73 9.36
C GLU A 58 8.45 11.41 9.88
N LEU A 59 8.61 10.43 8.99
CA LEU A 59 9.11 9.10 9.36
C LEU A 59 10.63 9.06 9.46
N PHE A 60 11.34 9.72 8.55
CA PHE A 60 12.78 9.53 8.34
C PHE A 60 13.61 10.81 8.55
N GLY A 61 12.97 11.95 8.76
CA GLY A 61 13.61 13.25 8.99
C GLY A 61 13.55 14.18 7.77
N ASP A 62 13.87 15.47 8.00
CA ASP A 62 13.70 16.54 7.02
C ASP A 62 14.62 16.42 5.79
N ASP A 63 15.70 15.68 5.92
CA ASP A 63 16.65 15.37 4.84
C ASP A 63 16.29 14.11 4.04
N ALA A 64 15.19 13.44 4.40
CA ALA A 64 14.71 12.27 3.68
C ALA A 64 13.90 12.66 2.44
N MET A 65 14.11 11.96 1.34
CA MET A 65 13.43 12.20 0.07
C MET A 65 12.77 10.92 -0.46
N LEU A 66 11.52 11.03 -0.89
CA LEU A 66 10.84 9.97 -1.63
C LEU A 66 11.30 10.00 -3.09
N CYS A 67 11.89 8.91 -3.53
CA CYS A 67 12.34 8.65 -4.88
C CYS A 67 11.63 7.44 -5.48
N HIS A 68 11.78 7.23 -6.79
CA HIS A 68 11.17 6.11 -7.49
C HIS A 68 12.17 5.49 -8.47
N GLU A 69 12.16 4.17 -8.54
CA GLU A 69 12.86 3.40 -9.58
C GLU A 69 12.22 3.65 -10.96
N PRO A 70 12.89 3.31 -12.05
CA PRO A 70 12.28 3.32 -13.39
C PRO A 70 11.01 2.46 -13.51
N SER A 71 10.89 1.40 -12.71
CA SER A 71 9.70 0.56 -12.56
C SER A 71 8.53 1.25 -11.84
N GLY A 72 8.77 2.42 -11.21
CA GLY A 72 7.81 3.12 -10.36
C GLY A 72 7.86 2.70 -8.89
N ALA A 73 8.65 1.70 -8.51
CA ALA A 73 8.79 1.27 -7.12
C ALA A 73 9.39 2.39 -6.25
N PRO A 74 8.78 2.71 -5.10
CA PRO A 74 9.26 3.78 -4.23
C PRO A 74 10.47 3.34 -3.41
N TYR A 75 11.37 4.29 -3.13
CA TYR A 75 12.43 4.15 -2.14
C TYR A 75 12.71 5.48 -1.46
N VAL A 76 13.43 5.44 -0.36
CA VAL A 76 13.81 6.65 0.40
C VAL A 76 15.30 6.88 0.27
N GLU A 77 15.67 8.12 -0.05
CA GLU A 77 17.03 8.64 0.11
C GLU A 77 17.12 9.50 1.36
N LYS A 78 18.23 9.40 2.07
CA LYS A 78 18.55 10.27 3.21
C LYS A 78 19.99 10.74 3.12
N ALA A 79 20.23 12.02 3.30
CA ALA A 79 21.56 12.64 3.13
C ALA A 79 22.25 12.29 1.79
N GLY A 80 21.46 12.16 0.71
CA GLY A 80 21.95 11.85 -0.63
C GLY A 80 22.29 10.37 -0.88
N ALA A 81 21.97 9.47 0.04
CA ALA A 81 22.17 8.03 -0.11
C ALA A 81 20.84 7.28 0.04
N ARG A 82 20.66 6.24 -0.77
CA ARG A 82 19.51 5.34 -0.63
C ARG A 82 19.57 4.62 0.72
N MET A 83 18.45 4.62 1.44
CA MET A 83 18.31 3.84 2.66
C MET A 83 18.24 2.35 2.33
N ASP A 84 19.01 1.55 3.05
CA ASP A 84 19.00 0.08 2.91
C ASP A 84 17.84 -0.51 3.72
N MET A 85 16.67 -0.52 3.11
CA MET A 85 15.43 -1.06 3.68
C MET A 85 14.44 -1.42 2.59
N GLY A 86 13.57 -2.39 2.86
CA GLY A 86 12.36 -2.55 2.08
C GLY A 86 11.39 -1.41 2.38
N PHE A 87 10.81 -0.81 1.34
CA PHE A 87 9.89 0.30 1.47
C PHE A 87 8.74 0.18 0.46
N SER A 88 7.53 0.39 0.90
CA SER A 88 6.32 0.35 0.06
C SER A 88 5.35 1.45 0.46
N LEU A 89 4.62 1.96 -0.53
CA LEU A 89 3.60 3.00 -0.37
C LEU A 89 2.30 2.58 -1.04
N SER A 90 1.20 2.98 -0.44
CA SER A 90 -0.12 2.98 -1.07
C SER A 90 -0.93 4.18 -0.64
N HIS A 91 -1.87 4.57 -1.47
CA HIS A 91 -2.85 5.59 -1.15
C HIS A 91 -4.20 5.25 -1.79
N CYS A 92 -5.25 5.53 -1.07
CA CYS A 92 -6.61 5.49 -1.59
C CYS A 92 -7.33 6.78 -1.19
N ARG A 93 -8.60 6.87 -1.52
CA ARG A 93 -9.41 8.04 -1.17
C ARG A 93 -9.35 8.34 0.33
N GLY A 94 -8.67 9.43 0.68
CA GLY A 94 -8.56 9.94 2.04
C GLY A 94 -7.43 9.33 2.87
N TRP A 95 -6.59 8.43 2.33
CA TRP A 95 -5.54 7.76 3.09
C TRP A 95 -4.23 7.62 2.32
N VAL A 96 -3.13 7.75 3.04
CA VAL A 96 -1.77 7.39 2.60
C VAL A 96 -1.21 6.41 3.63
N VAL A 97 -0.56 5.36 3.16
CA VAL A 97 0.07 4.34 3.99
C VAL A 97 1.47 4.07 3.49
N ALA A 98 2.43 4.02 4.41
CA ALA A 98 3.79 3.54 4.19
C ALA A 98 4.03 2.28 5.01
N ALA A 99 4.78 1.34 4.46
CA ALA A 99 5.32 0.19 5.19
C ALA A 99 6.80 0.04 4.89
N TRP A 100 7.60 -0.33 5.90
CA TRP A 100 9.04 -0.55 5.72
C TRP A 100 9.57 -1.60 6.67
N SER A 101 10.70 -2.20 6.30
CA SER A 101 11.46 -3.14 7.12
C SER A 101 12.95 -2.99 6.83
N ALA A 102 13.78 -3.08 7.86
CA ALA A 102 15.23 -3.04 7.73
C ALA A 102 15.83 -4.35 7.17
N SER A 103 15.08 -5.44 7.19
CA SER A 103 15.59 -6.78 6.87
C SER A 103 14.83 -7.49 5.74
N GLU A 104 13.67 -6.97 5.34
CA GLU A 104 12.76 -7.66 4.41
C GLU A 104 12.26 -6.72 3.32
N ARG A 105 11.96 -7.27 2.15
CA ARG A 105 11.14 -6.54 1.17
C ARG A 105 9.72 -6.49 1.69
N VAL A 106 9.06 -5.37 1.50
CA VAL A 106 7.68 -5.16 1.96
C VAL A 106 6.77 -4.73 0.82
N GLY A 107 5.50 -5.04 0.97
CA GLY A 107 4.46 -4.54 0.10
C GLY A 107 3.24 -4.16 0.93
N VAL A 108 2.66 -3.01 0.64
CA VAL A 108 1.45 -2.51 1.30
C VAL A 108 0.45 -2.03 0.27
N ASP A 109 -0.83 -2.32 0.53
CA ASP A 109 -1.91 -1.72 -0.23
C ASP A 109 -3.09 -1.36 0.67
N VAL A 110 -3.74 -0.23 0.36
CA VAL A 110 -4.90 0.27 1.09
C VAL A 110 -6.00 0.68 0.11
N GLU A 111 -7.23 0.21 0.39
CA GLU A 111 -8.39 0.52 -0.42
C GLU A 111 -9.64 0.79 0.44
N ILE A 112 -10.56 1.55 -0.12
CA ILE A 112 -11.93 1.68 0.40
C ILE A 112 -12.79 0.62 -0.27
N VAL A 113 -13.61 -0.09 0.51
CA VAL A 113 -14.58 -1.05 0.00
C VAL A 113 -15.52 -0.35 -0.99
N ASP A 114 -15.37 -0.67 -2.27
CA ASP A 114 -16.10 -0.03 -3.36
C ASP A 114 -16.38 -1.03 -4.49
N LYS A 115 -17.58 -0.97 -5.06
CA LYS A 115 -17.99 -1.84 -6.18
C LYS A 115 -17.12 -1.72 -7.44
N ARG A 116 -16.21 -0.75 -7.51
CA ARG A 116 -15.25 -0.65 -8.61
C ARG A 116 -14.35 -1.87 -8.75
N VAL A 117 -14.09 -2.58 -7.63
CA VAL A 117 -13.34 -3.85 -7.65
C VAL A 117 -14.02 -4.93 -8.50
N ASP A 118 -15.35 -4.88 -8.63
CA ASP A 118 -16.12 -5.83 -9.44
C ASP A 118 -15.77 -5.75 -10.93
N ARG A 119 -15.29 -4.60 -11.41
CA ARG A 119 -14.89 -4.38 -12.82
C ARG A 119 -13.61 -5.13 -13.22
N VAL A 120 -12.80 -5.50 -12.27
CA VAL A 120 -11.52 -6.17 -12.50
C VAL A 120 -11.52 -7.65 -12.12
N LYS A 121 -12.60 -8.15 -11.50
CA LYS A 121 -12.71 -9.51 -10.96
C LYS A 121 -12.22 -10.60 -11.93
N ASP A 122 -12.69 -10.58 -13.16
CA ASP A 122 -12.40 -11.63 -14.14
C ASP A 122 -10.94 -11.66 -14.60
N ARG A 123 -10.23 -10.55 -14.44
CA ARG A 123 -8.81 -10.43 -14.82
C ARG A 123 -7.86 -10.66 -13.68
N VAL A 124 -8.34 -10.51 -12.45
CA VAL A 124 -7.49 -10.42 -11.26
C VAL A 124 -7.59 -11.67 -10.40
N PHE A 125 -8.78 -12.28 -10.34
CA PHE A 125 -9.04 -13.40 -9.44
C PHE A 125 -9.17 -14.70 -10.19
N SER A 126 -8.53 -15.76 -9.66
CA SER A 126 -8.73 -17.13 -10.14
C SER A 126 -10.20 -17.58 -9.95
N ALA A 127 -10.60 -18.64 -10.65
CA ALA A 127 -11.94 -19.18 -10.50
C ALA A 127 -12.25 -19.65 -9.07
N GLU A 128 -11.24 -20.09 -8.32
CA GLU A 128 -11.37 -20.48 -6.92
C GLU A 128 -11.59 -19.27 -6.02
N GLU A 129 -10.77 -18.23 -6.18
CA GLU A 129 -10.92 -16.97 -5.45
C GLU A 129 -12.27 -16.31 -5.73
N GLN A 130 -12.73 -16.32 -6.99
CA GLN A 130 -14.05 -15.80 -7.36
C GLN A 130 -15.20 -16.53 -6.66
N ARG A 131 -15.10 -17.88 -6.54
CA ARG A 131 -16.09 -18.67 -5.80
C ARG A 131 -16.11 -18.30 -4.32
N PHE A 132 -14.94 -18.10 -3.71
CA PHE A 132 -14.85 -17.65 -2.32
C PHE A 132 -15.39 -16.23 -2.12
N ILE A 133 -15.04 -15.29 -2.99
CA ILE A 133 -15.48 -13.91 -2.98
C ILE A 133 -17.01 -13.83 -3.15
N GLY A 134 -17.57 -14.61 -4.07
CA GLY A 134 -19.00 -14.59 -4.38
C GLY A 134 -19.47 -13.18 -4.76
N THR A 135 -20.47 -12.66 -4.06
CA THR A 135 -21.02 -11.32 -4.26
C THR A 135 -20.52 -10.29 -3.23
N SER A 136 -19.59 -10.66 -2.35
CA SER A 136 -19.08 -9.79 -1.30
C SER A 136 -18.05 -8.79 -1.85
N THR A 137 -18.44 -7.52 -1.93
CA THR A 137 -17.51 -6.43 -2.28
C THR A 137 -16.38 -6.31 -1.26
N TRP A 138 -16.65 -6.59 0.02
CA TRP A 138 -15.62 -6.58 1.07
C TRP A 138 -14.55 -7.64 0.79
N LYS A 139 -14.95 -8.90 0.55
CA LYS A 139 -14.02 -9.98 0.21
C LYS A 139 -13.22 -9.69 -1.07
N ALA A 140 -13.88 -9.14 -2.08
CA ALA A 140 -13.21 -8.72 -3.30
C ALA A 140 -12.15 -7.64 -3.05
N THR A 141 -12.45 -6.65 -2.18
CA THR A 141 -11.49 -5.61 -1.83
C THR A 141 -10.33 -6.18 -1.03
N VAL A 142 -10.57 -7.10 -0.08
CA VAL A 142 -9.50 -7.80 0.65
C VAL A 142 -8.59 -8.57 -0.31
N ALA A 143 -9.16 -9.36 -1.21
CA ALA A 143 -8.37 -10.13 -2.18
C ALA A 143 -7.58 -9.22 -3.12
N TRP A 144 -8.14 -8.08 -3.53
CA TRP A 144 -7.47 -7.09 -4.36
C TRP A 144 -6.28 -6.47 -3.64
N THR A 145 -6.48 -5.90 -2.44
CA THR A 145 -5.39 -5.29 -1.65
C THR A 145 -4.28 -6.28 -1.32
N ALA A 146 -4.62 -7.54 -1.08
CA ALA A 146 -3.63 -8.58 -0.86
C ALA A 146 -2.75 -8.82 -2.09
N LYS A 147 -3.36 -8.97 -3.26
CA LYS A 147 -2.61 -9.18 -4.52
C LYS A 147 -1.74 -7.98 -4.86
N GLU A 148 -2.23 -6.77 -4.68
CA GLU A 148 -1.45 -5.54 -4.87
C GLU A 148 -0.27 -5.45 -3.88
N ALA A 149 -0.47 -5.81 -2.61
CA ALA A 149 0.61 -5.84 -1.63
C ALA A 149 1.68 -6.87 -2.01
N ILE A 150 1.29 -8.09 -2.42
CA ILE A 150 2.22 -9.13 -2.87
C ILE A 150 2.96 -8.68 -4.14
N PHE A 151 2.27 -8.11 -5.12
CA PHE A 151 2.85 -7.59 -6.35
C PHE A 151 3.95 -6.56 -6.06
N LYS A 152 3.66 -5.58 -5.19
CA LYS A 152 4.63 -4.57 -4.75
C LYS A 152 5.83 -5.18 -4.02
N CYS A 153 5.57 -6.16 -3.14
CA CYS A 153 6.62 -6.88 -2.41
C CYS A 153 7.51 -7.71 -3.35
N ALA A 154 6.92 -8.44 -4.29
CA ALA A 154 7.64 -9.26 -5.26
C ALA A 154 8.50 -8.43 -6.22
N GLY A 155 8.03 -7.25 -6.61
CA GLY A 155 8.74 -6.34 -7.51
C GLY A 155 9.03 -6.94 -8.89
N LYS A 156 8.14 -7.79 -9.40
CA LYS A 156 8.26 -8.44 -10.70
C LYS A 156 7.39 -7.73 -11.74
N GLU A 157 7.86 -7.71 -12.97
CA GLU A 157 7.11 -7.19 -14.12
C GLU A 157 6.39 -8.32 -14.87
N GLY A 158 5.35 -7.96 -15.65
CA GLY A 158 4.63 -8.91 -16.51
C GLY A 158 3.78 -9.92 -15.74
N VAL A 159 3.33 -9.59 -14.53
CA VAL A 159 2.57 -10.45 -13.64
C VAL A 159 1.11 -10.58 -14.08
N ASP A 160 0.64 -11.80 -14.24
CA ASP A 160 -0.80 -12.11 -14.33
C ASP A 160 -1.36 -12.36 -12.92
N PHE A 161 -2.19 -11.43 -12.45
CA PHE A 161 -2.74 -11.49 -11.10
C PHE A 161 -3.61 -12.72 -10.84
N SER A 162 -4.25 -13.27 -11.86
CA SER A 162 -5.16 -14.40 -11.72
C SER A 162 -4.43 -15.74 -11.58
N SER A 163 -3.26 -15.87 -12.22
CA SER A 163 -2.48 -17.12 -12.26
C SER A 163 -1.23 -17.09 -11.38
N ASP A 164 -0.54 -15.95 -11.32
CA ASP A 164 0.77 -15.85 -10.66
C ASP A 164 0.68 -15.53 -9.18
N LEU A 165 -0.44 -14.94 -8.74
CA LEU A 165 -0.70 -14.55 -7.36
C LEU A 165 -1.90 -15.34 -6.82
N ARG A 166 -1.66 -16.31 -5.94
CA ARG A 166 -2.69 -17.17 -5.35
C ARG A 166 -2.88 -16.86 -3.88
N LEU A 167 -4.12 -16.66 -3.48
CA LEU A 167 -4.49 -16.38 -2.10
C LEU A 167 -5.20 -17.58 -1.47
N ASP A 168 -4.77 -17.99 -0.29
CA ASP A 168 -5.54 -18.90 0.56
C ASP A 168 -6.48 -18.08 1.46
N LEU A 169 -7.69 -17.91 0.99
CA LEU A 169 -8.71 -17.11 1.67
C LEU A 169 -9.64 -17.93 2.58
N HIS A 170 -9.43 -19.26 2.68
CA HIS A 170 -10.35 -20.13 3.42
C HIS A 170 -10.46 -19.79 4.91
N THR A 171 -9.42 -19.21 5.50
CA THR A 171 -9.38 -18.78 6.91
C THR A 171 -9.95 -17.38 7.13
N LEU A 172 -10.28 -16.65 6.07
CA LEU A 172 -10.74 -15.27 6.14
C LEU A 172 -12.21 -15.21 6.54
N ALA A 173 -12.48 -14.77 7.78
CA ALA A 173 -13.84 -14.48 8.23
C ALA A 173 -14.34 -13.16 7.61
N ASP A 174 -15.61 -13.14 7.17
CA ASP A 174 -16.22 -11.95 6.60
C ASP A 174 -16.30 -10.83 7.66
N GLY A 175 -15.87 -9.63 7.30
CA GLY A 175 -15.83 -8.48 8.21
C GLY A 175 -14.74 -8.53 9.28
N ALA A 176 -13.74 -9.41 9.17
CA ALA A 176 -12.63 -9.48 10.12
C ALA A 176 -11.91 -8.13 10.24
N LYS A 177 -11.66 -7.67 11.48
CA LYS A 177 -10.92 -6.41 11.74
C LYS A 177 -9.41 -6.58 11.55
N ALA A 178 -8.90 -7.76 11.85
CA ALA A 178 -7.53 -8.18 11.59
C ALA A 178 -7.51 -9.67 11.32
N SER A 179 -6.65 -10.09 10.40
CA SER A 179 -6.45 -11.50 10.04
C SER A 179 -5.06 -11.68 9.44
N ARG A 180 -4.60 -12.94 9.43
CA ARG A 180 -3.41 -13.36 8.70
C ARG A 180 -3.79 -14.56 7.84
N TYR A 181 -3.36 -14.56 6.60
CA TYR A 181 -3.58 -15.68 5.68
C TYR A 181 -2.38 -15.87 4.75
N GLN A 182 -2.30 -17.05 4.16
CA GLN A 182 -1.21 -17.42 3.28
C GLN A 182 -1.52 -17.04 1.84
N ALA A 183 -0.47 -16.71 1.12
CA ALA A 183 -0.51 -16.53 -0.32
C ALA A 183 0.73 -17.13 -0.95
N GLU A 184 0.66 -17.45 -2.22
CA GLU A 184 1.78 -17.96 -3.01
C GLU A 184 1.94 -17.12 -4.27
N ALA A 185 3.16 -16.70 -4.54
CA ALA A 185 3.51 -16.02 -5.77
C ALA A 185 4.91 -16.45 -6.22
N PHE A 186 5.05 -16.87 -7.48
CA PHE A 186 6.34 -17.21 -8.09
C PHE A 186 7.14 -18.28 -7.32
N GLY A 187 6.43 -19.27 -6.72
CA GLY A 187 7.04 -20.31 -5.89
C GLY A 187 7.50 -19.85 -4.51
N THR A 188 7.09 -18.67 -4.08
CA THR A 188 7.38 -18.10 -2.76
C THR A 188 6.09 -17.96 -1.97
N SER A 189 6.11 -18.37 -0.69
CA SER A 189 4.99 -18.18 0.23
C SER A 189 5.08 -16.81 0.91
N TYR A 190 3.94 -16.15 1.03
CA TYR A 190 3.77 -14.86 1.67
C TYR A 190 2.78 -14.95 2.82
N ASP A 191 3.13 -14.35 3.94
CA ASP A 191 2.18 -14.04 5.01
C ASP A 191 1.56 -12.69 4.74
N VAL A 192 0.25 -12.65 4.52
CA VAL A 192 -0.50 -11.41 4.32
C VAL A 192 -1.24 -11.06 5.59
N HIS A 193 -0.97 -9.89 6.12
CA HIS A 193 -1.64 -9.31 7.28
C HIS A 193 -2.70 -8.32 6.81
N LEU A 194 -3.94 -8.58 7.23
CA LEU A 194 -5.11 -7.76 6.95
C LEU A 194 -5.44 -6.88 8.16
N PHE A 195 -5.73 -5.62 7.90
CA PHE A 195 -6.35 -4.71 8.86
C PHE A 195 -7.56 -4.05 8.21
N SER A 196 -8.69 -4.08 8.90
CA SER A 196 -9.94 -3.49 8.42
C SER A 196 -10.53 -2.55 9.47
N SER A 197 -10.88 -1.34 9.06
CA SER A 197 -11.49 -0.32 9.92
C SER A 197 -12.56 0.43 9.14
N GLY A 198 -13.82 0.29 9.56
CA GLY A 198 -14.95 0.82 8.81
C GLY A 198 -15.03 0.20 7.41
N ASN A 199 -14.92 1.04 6.39
CA ASN A 199 -14.90 0.60 4.99
C ASN A 199 -13.49 0.56 4.38
N ARG A 200 -12.43 0.75 5.18
CA ARG A 200 -11.04 0.72 4.74
C ARG A 200 -10.43 -0.66 4.96
N ILE A 201 -9.74 -1.16 3.96
CA ILE A 201 -8.96 -2.40 3.96
C ILE A 201 -7.51 -2.06 3.72
N LEU A 202 -6.62 -2.57 4.57
CA LEU A 202 -5.17 -2.50 4.43
C LEU A 202 -4.62 -3.91 4.42
N SER A 203 -3.81 -4.24 3.44
CA SER A 203 -3.03 -5.48 3.40
C SER A 203 -1.54 -5.17 3.39
N VAL A 204 -0.77 -5.87 4.19
CA VAL A 204 0.68 -5.76 4.22
C VAL A 204 1.32 -7.13 4.23
N THR A 205 2.44 -7.25 3.54
CA THR A 205 3.23 -8.49 3.46
C THR A 205 4.71 -8.17 3.37
N SER A 206 5.52 -9.15 3.72
CA SER A 206 6.96 -9.10 3.51
C SER A 206 7.50 -10.40 2.93
N ASN A 207 8.71 -10.32 2.43
CA ASN A 207 9.50 -11.46 1.99
C ASN A 207 10.96 -11.25 2.40
N LYS A 208 11.55 -12.26 3.01
CA LYS A 208 12.98 -12.24 3.35
C LYS A 208 13.81 -12.13 2.08
N GLN A 209 14.78 -11.21 2.12
CA GLN A 209 15.75 -11.03 1.05
C GLN A 209 16.76 -12.16 1.01
#